data_ce11684f29a43922de3a8a4a7ed2aae0
#
_entry.id   ce11684f29a43922de3a8a4a7ed2aae0
#
_cell.length_a   1.000
_cell.length_b   1.000
_cell.length_c   1.000
_cell.angle_alpha   90.00
_cell.angle_beta   90.00
_cell.angle_gamma   90.00
#
_symmetry.space_group_name_H-M   'P 1'
#
loop_
_entity.id
_entity.type
_entity.pdbx_description
1 polymer ?
#
loop_
_entity_poly.entity_id
_entity_poly.type
_entity_poly.pdbx_seq_one_letter_code
_entity_poly.pdbx_strand_id
1 'polypeptide(L)'
;GLGVTGCSAANDIAKKADVVIGVGTRYTDFTTSSKWLFKDTCKFVNINVSEFQALKMDAVPVVADAKDALPRLLAKLDGYKAPYTTEVSAAKEKWAKELERLDHITFEDKKSWKPIINDANADSAKRFAKDLDAGLCQTTVLGAINAMMSEGDVAIGAAGSLPGDMQRMWRPTGIDCYNMEYGYSTMGYEIAGALGVKLAIGDKREVYAMCGDGSFNMLHGELVTAVMEHKKINICLFDNASFGCINNLQVGHGNVTLCTELRYRSKDGLFGDFLNIDYAKVAEGYGCKSYSIRTMEELAAAFEDAKKVKNRPVLFDIKVLPKTMTDGYGSWWRVGDTEVSERAENVAAYKDHLAHVKDARKY
;
A
#
# COMPACT_ATOMS: atom_id res chain seq x y z
N GLY A 1 1.32 -2.37 -10.53
CA GLY A 1 0.12 -1.56 -10.34
C GLY A 1 0.13 -0.32 -11.23
N LEU A 2 -1.04 0.28 -11.42
CA LEU A 2 -1.26 1.49 -12.22
C LEU A 2 -1.99 2.53 -11.37
N GLY A 3 -1.72 3.81 -11.59
CA GLY A 3 -2.41 4.92 -10.96
C GLY A 3 -1.83 5.35 -9.61
N VAL A 4 -2.68 5.71 -8.64
CA VAL A 4 -2.28 6.27 -7.33
C VAL A 4 -1.33 5.36 -6.56
N THR A 5 -1.57 4.06 -6.58
CA THR A 5 -0.70 3.02 -6.00
C THR A 5 0.09 2.25 -7.06
N GLY A 6 0.25 2.85 -8.24
CA GLY A 6 1.01 2.30 -9.34
C GLY A 6 2.51 2.54 -9.23
N CYS A 7 3.29 1.71 -9.93
CA CYS A 7 4.73 1.89 -10.06
C CYS A 7 5.08 2.90 -11.16
N SER A 8 6.30 3.47 -11.10
CA SER A 8 6.73 4.45 -12.12
C SER A 8 6.72 3.87 -13.52
N ALA A 9 7.11 2.61 -13.70
CA ALA A 9 7.10 1.96 -15.02
C ALA A 9 5.72 1.95 -15.67
N ALA A 10 4.69 1.54 -14.92
CA ALA A 10 3.32 1.49 -15.43
C ALA A 10 2.75 2.90 -15.68
N ASN A 11 2.95 3.83 -14.72
CA ASN A 11 2.45 5.20 -14.85
C ASN A 11 3.11 5.95 -16.00
N ASP A 12 4.43 5.83 -16.20
CA ASP A 12 5.16 6.49 -17.27
C ASP A 12 4.72 5.98 -18.67
N ILE A 13 4.42 4.68 -18.80
CA ILE A 13 3.88 4.10 -20.04
C ILE A 13 2.45 4.56 -20.28
N ALA A 14 1.60 4.52 -19.25
CA ALA A 14 0.20 4.92 -19.35
C ALA A 14 0.03 6.40 -19.76
N LYS A 15 0.89 7.29 -19.23
CA LYS A 15 0.91 8.72 -19.64
C LYS A 15 1.20 8.94 -21.13
N LYS A 16 1.87 8.01 -21.79
CA LYS A 16 2.24 8.10 -23.21
C LYS A 16 1.27 7.34 -24.11
N ALA A 17 0.36 6.56 -23.56
CA ALA A 17 -0.54 5.72 -24.34
C ALA A 17 -1.46 6.54 -25.26
N ASP A 18 -1.61 6.08 -26.48
CA ASP A 18 -2.55 6.60 -27.47
C ASP A 18 -3.88 5.86 -27.39
N VAL A 19 -3.82 4.57 -27.03
CA VAL A 19 -4.98 3.69 -26.85
C VAL A 19 -4.81 2.88 -25.56
N VAL A 20 -5.85 2.81 -24.75
CA VAL A 20 -5.94 1.95 -23.57
C VAL A 20 -7.09 0.96 -23.77
N ILE A 21 -6.78 -0.33 -23.70
CA ILE A 21 -7.78 -1.40 -23.72
C ILE A 21 -7.97 -1.88 -22.30
N GLY A 22 -9.11 -1.56 -21.70
CA GLY A 22 -9.49 -2.04 -20.37
C GLY A 22 -10.26 -3.35 -20.45
N VAL A 23 -9.85 -4.34 -19.67
CA VAL A 23 -10.52 -5.64 -19.60
C VAL A 23 -10.90 -5.92 -18.15
N GLY A 24 -12.20 -5.96 -17.85
CA GLY A 24 -12.73 -6.23 -16.52
C GLY A 24 -12.40 -5.15 -15.46
N THR A 25 -11.87 -4.00 -15.87
CA THR A 25 -11.51 -2.92 -14.94
C THR A 25 -12.68 -1.99 -14.66
N ARG A 26 -12.67 -1.36 -13.47
CA ARG A 26 -13.70 -0.39 -13.07
C ARG A 26 -13.30 1.06 -13.29
N TYR A 27 -12.06 1.35 -13.70
CA TYR A 27 -11.53 2.71 -13.83
C TYR A 27 -11.84 3.58 -12.60
N THR A 28 -11.37 3.11 -11.44
CA THR A 28 -11.50 3.87 -10.18
C THR A 28 -10.53 5.04 -10.17
N ASP A 29 -10.70 5.94 -9.21
CA ASP A 29 -9.76 7.05 -8.97
C ASP A 29 -8.33 6.54 -8.76
N PHE A 30 -8.17 5.41 -8.07
CA PHE A 30 -6.85 4.80 -7.87
C PHE A 30 -6.20 4.41 -9.19
N THR A 31 -6.88 3.68 -10.06
CA THR A 31 -6.30 3.18 -11.32
C THR A 31 -6.08 4.27 -12.36
N THR A 32 -6.85 5.36 -12.29
CA THR A 32 -6.78 6.47 -13.26
C THR A 32 -6.04 7.69 -12.72
N SER A 33 -5.57 7.66 -11.46
CA SER A 33 -5.12 8.86 -10.74
C SER A 33 -6.15 9.98 -10.88
N SER A 34 -7.40 9.70 -10.54
CA SER A 34 -8.53 10.63 -10.67
C SER A 34 -8.68 11.19 -12.10
N LYS A 35 -8.47 10.36 -13.10
CA LYS A 35 -8.46 10.68 -14.54
C LYS A 35 -7.32 11.58 -15.02
N TRP A 36 -6.37 11.92 -14.15
CA TRP A 36 -5.23 12.77 -14.48
C TRP A 36 -4.09 12.01 -15.20
N LEU A 37 -4.04 10.67 -15.05
CA LEU A 37 -2.93 9.85 -15.57
C LEU A 37 -2.84 9.83 -17.10
N PHE A 38 -3.95 9.94 -17.81
CA PHE A 38 -4.04 9.74 -19.24
C PHE A 38 -4.19 11.07 -19.99
N LYS A 39 -3.55 11.19 -21.15
CA LYS A 39 -3.74 12.35 -22.05
C LYS A 39 -5.19 12.45 -22.53
N ASP A 40 -5.67 13.66 -22.76
CA ASP A 40 -6.99 13.89 -23.35
C ASP A 40 -7.19 13.20 -24.72
N THR A 41 -6.11 13.09 -25.49
CA THR A 41 -6.12 12.45 -26.81
C THR A 41 -6.14 10.91 -26.75
N CYS A 42 -5.89 10.32 -25.60
CA CYS A 42 -5.88 8.87 -25.41
C CYS A 42 -7.28 8.30 -25.64
N LYS A 43 -7.40 7.28 -26.48
CA LYS A 43 -8.66 6.56 -26.73
C LYS A 43 -8.79 5.37 -25.79
N PHE A 44 -10.04 5.08 -25.39
CA PHE A 44 -10.33 3.94 -24.53
C PHE A 44 -11.24 2.95 -25.24
N VAL A 45 -10.98 1.67 -25.01
CA VAL A 45 -11.84 0.55 -25.37
C VAL A 45 -12.05 -0.28 -24.11
N ASN A 46 -13.29 -0.45 -23.67
CA ASN A 46 -13.57 -1.15 -22.41
C ASN A 46 -14.37 -2.43 -22.67
N ILE A 47 -13.75 -3.56 -22.39
CA ILE A 47 -14.37 -4.88 -22.39
C ILE A 47 -14.81 -5.18 -20.95
N ASN A 48 -16.12 -5.21 -20.72
CA ASN A 48 -16.67 -5.46 -19.38
C ASN A 48 -18.06 -6.08 -19.48
N VAL A 49 -18.39 -7.00 -18.55
CA VAL A 49 -19.74 -7.57 -18.44
C VAL A 49 -20.75 -6.56 -17.90
N SER A 50 -20.29 -5.55 -17.17
CA SER A 50 -21.12 -4.44 -16.68
C SER A 50 -21.12 -3.30 -17.70
N GLU A 51 -22.27 -2.98 -18.26
CA GLU A 51 -22.44 -1.85 -19.17
C GLU A 51 -22.01 -0.53 -18.53
N PHE A 52 -22.36 -0.30 -17.26
CA PHE A 52 -21.94 0.88 -16.50
C PHE A 52 -20.43 1.06 -16.48
N GLN A 53 -19.68 -0.02 -16.29
CA GLN A 53 -18.22 0.05 -16.28
C GLN A 53 -17.62 0.20 -17.69
N ALA A 54 -18.27 -0.43 -18.68
CA ALA A 54 -17.83 -0.35 -20.08
C ALA A 54 -17.92 1.07 -20.65
N LEU A 55 -18.86 1.87 -20.21
CA LEU A 55 -19.09 3.25 -20.68
C LEU A 55 -18.15 4.30 -20.04
N LYS A 56 -17.39 3.94 -18.99
CA LYS A 56 -16.47 4.89 -18.34
C LYS A 56 -15.35 5.34 -19.25
N MET A 57 -14.77 6.50 -18.97
CA MET A 57 -13.64 7.11 -19.68
C MET A 57 -13.94 7.51 -21.14
N ASP A 58 -15.21 7.78 -21.47
CA ASP A 58 -15.65 8.05 -22.84
C ASP A 58 -15.15 6.97 -23.82
N ALA A 59 -15.24 5.72 -23.40
CA ALA A 59 -14.67 4.58 -24.10
C ALA A 59 -15.62 4.03 -25.18
N VAL A 60 -15.04 3.36 -26.16
CA VAL A 60 -15.80 2.42 -27.02
C VAL A 60 -16.17 1.22 -26.14
N PRO A 61 -17.46 1.03 -25.79
CA PRO A 61 -17.88 -0.04 -24.89
C PRO A 61 -17.99 -1.38 -25.64
N VAL A 62 -17.47 -2.42 -25.02
CA VAL A 62 -17.69 -3.82 -25.43
C VAL A 62 -18.30 -4.55 -24.25
N VAL A 63 -19.63 -4.61 -24.20
CA VAL A 63 -20.37 -5.29 -23.14
C VAL A 63 -20.38 -6.78 -23.43
N ALA A 64 -19.42 -7.49 -22.86
CA ALA A 64 -19.21 -8.91 -23.09
C ALA A 64 -18.33 -9.54 -22.00
N ASP A 65 -18.39 -10.86 -21.86
CA ASP A 65 -17.41 -11.62 -21.12
C ASP A 65 -16.05 -11.55 -21.83
N ALA A 66 -14.99 -11.36 -21.06
CA ALA A 66 -13.63 -11.33 -21.59
C ALA A 66 -13.25 -12.63 -22.31
N LYS A 67 -13.78 -13.77 -21.86
CA LYS A 67 -13.60 -15.09 -22.48
C LYS A 67 -14.10 -15.13 -23.93
N ASP A 68 -15.17 -14.40 -24.23
CA ASP A 68 -15.76 -14.32 -25.58
C ASP A 68 -15.14 -13.20 -26.42
N ALA A 69 -14.87 -12.06 -25.79
CA ALA A 69 -14.37 -10.87 -26.49
C ALA A 69 -12.89 -10.98 -26.90
N LEU A 70 -12.02 -11.49 -26.02
CA LEU A 70 -10.59 -11.52 -26.25
C LEU A 70 -10.17 -12.40 -27.43
N PRO A 71 -10.72 -13.62 -27.65
CA PRO A 71 -10.37 -14.40 -28.85
C PRO A 71 -10.76 -13.70 -30.14
N ARG A 72 -11.89 -13.00 -30.18
CA ARG A 72 -12.35 -12.21 -31.33
C ARG A 72 -11.43 -11.02 -31.60
N LEU A 73 -10.99 -10.31 -30.55
CA LEU A 73 -10.04 -9.22 -30.67
C LEU A 73 -8.70 -9.74 -31.18
N LEU A 74 -8.20 -10.84 -30.62
CA LEU A 74 -6.94 -11.47 -31.03
C LEU A 74 -6.96 -11.84 -32.52
N ALA A 75 -8.04 -12.45 -33.00
CA ALA A 75 -8.19 -12.78 -34.41
C ALA A 75 -8.19 -11.55 -35.34
N LYS A 76 -8.65 -10.38 -34.87
CA LYS A 76 -8.60 -9.11 -35.60
C LYS A 76 -7.22 -8.45 -35.58
N LEU A 77 -6.42 -8.78 -34.58
CA LEU A 77 -5.04 -8.26 -34.41
C LEU A 77 -3.98 -9.24 -34.93
N ASP A 78 -4.37 -10.26 -35.68
CA ASP A 78 -3.45 -11.23 -36.25
C ASP A 78 -2.33 -10.53 -37.06
N GLY A 79 -1.07 -10.85 -36.72
CA GLY A 79 0.11 -10.22 -37.30
C GLY A 79 0.46 -8.82 -36.76
N TYR A 80 -0.35 -8.22 -35.87
CA TYR A 80 -0.01 -6.95 -35.25
C TYR A 80 1.19 -7.08 -34.31
N LYS A 81 2.18 -6.20 -34.50
CA LYS A 81 3.34 -6.09 -33.60
C LYS A 81 3.38 -4.70 -32.98
N ALA A 82 3.40 -4.64 -31.66
CA ALA A 82 3.52 -3.38 -30.93
C ALA A 82 4.89 -2.72 -31.23
N PRO A 83 4.93 -1.42 -31.54
CA PRO A 83 6.17 -0.73 -31.92
C PRO A 83 7.02 -0.28 -30.71
N TYR A 84 6.57 -0.49 -29.47
CA TYR A 84 7.16 0.10 -28.26
C TYR A 84 7.80 -0.92 -27.28
N THR A 85 8.50 -1.94 -27.80
CA THR A 85 9.12 -2.99 -26.96
C THR A 85 10.28 -2.49 -26.11
N THR A 86 11.13 -1.62 -26.65
CA THR A 86 12.31 -1.05 -25.95
C THR A 86 11.90 -0.11 -24.82
N GLU A 87 10.83 0.64 -24.96
CA GLU A 87 10.32 1.55 -23.93
C GLU A 87 9.83 0.80 -22.71
N VAL A 88 9.15 -0.34 -22.90
CA VAL A 88 8.70 -1.22 -21.83
C VAL A 88 9.88 -1.80 -21.06
N SER A 89 10.89 -2.31 -21.75
CA SER A 89 12.11 -2.85 -21.13
C SER A 89 12.84 -1.78 -20.32
N ALA A 90 13.05 -0.60 -20.87
CA ALA A 90 13.70 0.50 -20.17
C ALA A 90 12.92 0.95 -18.91
N ALA A 91 11.58 1.02 -18.99
CA ALA A 91 10.75 1.35 -17.85
C ALA A 91 10.84 0.29 -16.74
N LYS A 92 10.85 -1.00 -17.12
CA LYS A 92 11.01 -2.12 -16.18
C LYS A 92 12.38 -2.11 -15.50
N GLU A 93 13.45 -1.85 -16.24
CA GLU A 93 14.81 -1.73 -15.69
C GLU A 93 14.93 -0.57 -14.70
N LYS A 94 14.37 0.59 -15.04
CA LYS A 94 14.32 1.74 -14.13
C LYS A 94 13.56 1.38 -12.84
N TRP A 95 12.44 0.69 -12.97
CA TRP A 95 11.66 0.26 -11.81
C TRP A 95 12.39 -0.79 -10.97
N ALA A 96 13.10 -1.72 -11.58
CA ALA A 96 13.91 -2.71 -10.84
C ALA A 96 14.99 -2.05 -9.97
N LYS A 97 15.66 -1.01 -10.49
CA LYS A 97 16.63 -0.21 -9.72
C LYS A 97 15.97 0.54 -8.55
N GLU A 98 14.75 1.03 -8.75
CA GLU A 98 14.01 1.68 -7.68
C GLU A 98 13.56 0.68 -6.61
N LEU A 99 13.13 -0.52 -6.98
CA LEU A 99 12.83 -1.60 -6.03
C LEU A 99 14.06 -1.97 -5.19
N GLU A 100 15.22 -2.14 -5.83
CA GLU A 100 16.48 -2.39 -5.14
C GLU A 100 16.81 -1.29 -4.15
N ARG A 101 16.62 -0.02 -4.51
CA ARG A 101 16.79 1.11 -3.60
C ARG A 101 15.84 1.05 -2.41
N LEU A 102 14.55 0.77 -2.65
CA LEU A 102 13.52 0.70 -1.62
C LEU A 102 13.74 -0.45 -0.63
N ASP A 103 14.23 -1.58 -1.11
CA ASP A 103 14.56 -2.74 -0.29
C ASP A 103 15.75 -2.49 0.66
N HIS A 104 16.56 -1.44 0.42
CA HIS A 104 17.82 -1.16 1.16
C HIS A 104 17.90 0.24 1.77
N ILE A 105 16.80 0.98 1.85
CA ILE A 105 16.79 2.30 2.50
C ILE A 105 17.09 2.14 3.99
N THR A 106 18.05 2.92 4.51
CA THR A 106 18.33 3.04 5.94
C THR A 106 18.04 4.44 6.45
N PHE A 107 17.68 4.59 7.71
CA PHE A 107 17.44 5.89 8.34
C PHE A 107 18.72 6.76 8.41
N GLU A 108 19.87 6.13 8.52
CA GLU A 108 21.17 6.79 8.62
C GLU A 108 21.68 7.31 7.27
N ASP A 109 21.25 6.69 6.17
CA ASP A 109 21.59 7.15 4.82
C ASP A 109 20.65 8.27 4.35
N LYS A 110 20.98 9.49 4.75
CA LYS A 110 20.25 10.72 4.36
C LYS A 110 20.16 10.95 2.84
N LYS A 111 20.93 10.24 2.02
CA LYS A 111 20.88 10.34 0.56
C LYS A 111 19.80 9.42 -0.04
N SER A 112 19.57 8.27 0.57
CA SER A 112 18.55 7.31 0.14
C SER A 112 17.18 7.59 0.75
N TRP A 113 17.16 8.19 1.94
CA TRP A 113 15.94 8.51 2.65
C TRP A 113 15.41 9.89 2.27
N LYS A 114 14.30 9.88 1.55
CA LYS A 114 13.50 11.08 1.33
C LYS A 114 12.20 10.89 2.11
N PRO A 115 12.00 11.63 3.21
CA PRO A 115 10.68 11.69 3.80
C PRO A 115 9.75 12.25 2.74
N ILE A 116 8.63 11.61 2.54
CA ILE A 116 7.65 11.94 1.48
C ILE A 116 7.19 13.38 1.56
N ILE A 117 7.45 14.09 2.64
CA ILE A 117 6.90 15.41 2.90
C ILE A 117 7.91 16.25 3.71
N ASN A 118 7.80 17.54 3.63
CA ASN A 118 8.57 18.66 4.18
C ASN A 118 9.38 18.40 5.49
N ASP A 119 10.18 19.35 5.89
CA ASP A 119 11.07 19.30 7.08
C ASP A 119 10.35 18.91 8.38
N ALA A 120 9.09 19.33 8.56
CA ALA A 120 8.30 18.97 9.74
C ALA A 120 8.04 17.46 9.86
N ASN A 121 7.96 16.74 8.74
CA ASN A 121 7.79 15.28 8.73
C ASN A 121 9.10 14.54 8.98
N ALA A 122 10.22 15.11 8.54
CA ALA A 122 11.55 14.62 8.92
C ALA A 122 11.74 14.69 10.43
N ASP A 123 11.25 15.75 11.08
CA ASP A 123 11.31 15.88 12.54
C ASP A 123 10.40 14.89 13.27
N SER A 124 9.23 14.57 12.70
CA SER A 124 8.35 13.52 13.23
C SER A 124 9.05 12.15 13.22
N ALA A 125 9.70 11.77 12.13
CA ALA A 125 10.45 10.52 12.04
C ALA A 125 11.65 10.46 13.00
N LYS A 126 12.42 11.56 13.13
CA LYS A 126 13.52 11.64 14.10
C LYS A 126 13.04 11.52 15.54
N ARG A 127 11.91 12.15 15.86
CA ARG A 127 11.32 12.09 17.18
C ARG A 127 10.83 10.68 17.49
N PHE A 128 10.14 10.04 16.55
CA PHE A 128 9.74 8.64 16.68
C PHE A 128 10.95 7.72 16.92
N ALA A 129 12.02 7.87 16.13
CA ALA A 129 13.24 7.09 16.28
C ALA A 129 13.82 7.22 17.68
N LYS A 130 13.82 8.43 18.25
CA LYS A 130 14.30 8.72 19.59
C LYS A 130 13.38 8.15 20.68
N ASP A 131 12.06 8.38 20.56
CA ASP A 131 11.07 8.05 21.59
C ASP A 131 10.86 6.53 21.71
N LEU A 132 10.98 5.79 20.57
CA LEU A 132 10.71 4.35 20.51
C LEU A 132 11.98 3.49 20.32
N ASP A 133 13.16 4.12 20.23
CA ASP A 133 14.44 3.44 19.93
C ASP A 133 14.30 2.55 18.68
N ALA A 134 13.91 3.15 17.56
CA ALA A 134 13.59 2.43 16.32
C ALA A 134 14.11 3.19 15.10
N GLY A 135 14.63 2.45 14.11
CA GLY A 135 15.23 3.03 12.90
C GLY A 135 14.89 2.31 11.60
N LEU A 136 13.97 1.34 11.64
CA LEU A 136 13.61 0.56 10.44
C LEU A 136 12.73 1.38 9.49
N CYS A 137 13.04 1.33 8.19
CA CYS A 137 12.20 1.92 7.15
C CYS A 137 11.12 0.93 6.71
N GLN A 138 9.89 1.40 6.49
CA GLN A 138 8.76 0.56 6.10
C GLN A 138 9.05 -0.26 4.83
N THR A 139 9.64 0.37 3.82
CA THR A 139 9.92 -0.28 2.53
C THR A 139 10.97 -1.38 2.64
N THR A 140 12.03 -1.15 3.43
CA THR A 140 13.08 -2.15 3.69
C THR A 140 12.54 -3.37 4.43
N VAL A 141 11.71 -3.15 5.46
CA VAL A 141 11.04 -4.23 6.19
C VAL A 141 10.11 -5.01 5.27
N LEU A 142 9.34 -4.31 4.42
CA LEU A 142 8.43 -4.94 3.47
C LEU A 142 9.16 -5.83 2.46
N GLY A 143 10.28 -5.35 1.90
CA GLY A 143 11.13 -6.11 1.00
C GLY A 143 11.73 -7.35 1.66
N ALA A 144 12.23 -7.21 2.89
CA ALA A 144 12.79 -8.32 3.65
C ALA A 144 11.75 -9.39 3.99
N ILE A 145 10.54 -9.01 4.41
CA ILE A 145 9.45 -9.97 4.65
C ILE A 145 9.12 -10.72 3.36
N ASN A 146 8.98 -10.01 2.24
CA ASN A 146 8.70 -10.66 0.95
C ASN A 146 9.80 -11.68 0.56
N ALA A 147 11.06 -11.37 0.86
CA ALA A 147 12.19 -12.28 0.59
C ALA A 147 12.24 -13.48 1.54
N MET A 148 11.76 -13.35 2.78
CA MET A 148 11.76 -14.44 3.78
C MET A 148 10.57 -15.40 3.66
N MET A 149 9.52 -15.01 2.94
CA MET A 149 8.36 -15.88 2.69
C MET A 149 8.71 -16.99 1.71
N SER A 150 8.10 -18.14 1.91
CA SER A 150 8.27 -19.29 1.02
C SER A 150 7.40 -19.16 -0.24
N GLU A 151 7.78 -19.88 -1.29
CA GLU A 151 6.97 -19.99 -2.49
C GLU A 151 5.56 -20.52 -2.14
N GLY A 152 4.57 -19.81 -2.62
CA GLY A 152 3.17 -20.15 -2.38
C GLY A 152 2.57 -19.60 -1.09
N ASP A 153 3.34 -19.01 -0.18
CA ASP A 153 2.78 -18.34 1.01
C ASP A 153 1.88 -17.15 0.61
N VAL A 154 0.90 -16.85 1.44
CA VAL A 154 -0.14 -15.85 1.13
C VAL A 154 0.04 -14.60 1.96
N ALA A 155 0.15 -13.45 1.29
CA ALA A 155 0.10 -12.14 1.92
C ALA A 155 -1.31 -11.53 1.80
N ILE A 156 -1.82 -11.01 2.93
CA ILE A 156 -3.11 -10.35 3.04
C ILE A 156 -2.88 -8.89 3.47
N GLY A 157 -3.41 -7.96 2.71
CA GLY A 157 -3.40 -6.54 3.06
C GLY A 157 -4.77 -5.91 2.84
N ALA A 158 -4.99 -4.73 3.38
CA ALA A 158 -6.26 -4.03 3.21
C ALA A 158 -6.07 -2.53 2.93
N ALA A 159 -6.08 -1.68 3.94
CA ALA A 159 -6.13 -0.24 3.78
C ALA A 159 -4.88 0.46 4.31
N GLY A 160 -4.62 1.65 3.80
CA GLY A 160 -3.57 2.55 4.29
C GLY A 160 -2.33 2.64 3.40
N SER A 161 -1.25 3.18 3.95
CA SER A 161 0.02 3.35 3.24
C SER A 161 0.75 2.02 2.99
N LEU A 162 0.73 1.12 3.96
CA LEU A 162 1.39 -0.18 3.84
C LEU A 162 0.84 -1.00 2.66
N PRO A 163 -0.48 -1.21 2.49
CA PRO A 163 -1.04 -1.83 1.30
C PRO A 163 -0.73 -1.09 0.00
N GLY A 164 -0.64 0.24 0.03
CA GLY A 164 -0.20 1.03 -1.12
C GLY A 164 1.23 0.67 -1.56
N ASP A 165 2.14 0.54 -0.61
CA ASP A 165 3.52 0.11 -0.86
C ASP A 165 3.57 -1.36 -1.31
N MET A 166 2.76 -2.23 -0.73
CA MET A 166 2.62 -3.62 -1.20
C MET A 166 2.20 -3.68 -2.68
N GLN A 167 1.24 -2.87 -3.12
CA GLN A 167 0.83 -2.84 -4.53
C GLN A 167 1.95 -2.43 -5.49
N ARG A 168 2.94 -1.68 -5.01
CA ARG A 168 4.10 -1.23 -5.77
C ARG A 168 5.26 -2.21 -5.71
N MET A 169 5.56 -2.74 -4.53
CA MET A 169 6.79 -3.46 -4.24
C MET A 169 6.64 -4.98 -4.18
N TRP A 170 5.44 -5.49 -3.84
CA TRP A 170 5.26 -6.92 -3.58
C TRP A 170 5.51 -7.77 -4.82
N ARG A 171 6.27 -8.82 -4.65
CA ARG A 171 6.62 -9.80 -5.68
C ARG A 171 5.96 -11.14 -5.33
N PRO A 172 4.71 -11.38 -5.78
CA PRO A 172 4.00 -12.63 -5.50
C PRO A 172 4.70 -13.80 -6.22
N THR A 173 4.80 -14.94 -5.53
CA THR A 173 5.51 -16.12 -6.02
C THR A 173 4.60 -17.13 -6.75
N GLY A 174 3.29 -16.90 -6.77
CA GLY A 174 2.33 -17.80 -7.41
C GLY A 174 0.92 -17.24 -7.48
N ILE A 175 0.02 -18.05 -8.02
CA ILE A 175 -1.41 -17.76 -8.05
C ILE A 175 -1.96 -17.80 -6.61
N ASP A 176 -2.87 -16.90 -6.28
CA ASP A 176 -3.51 -16.77 -4.96
C ASP A 176 -2.53 -16.54 -3.79
N CYS A 177 -1.32 -16.02 -4.07
CA CYS A 177 -0.33 -15.67 -3.06
C CYS A 177 -0.43 -14.23 -2.54
N TYR A 178 -1.29 -13.42 -3.14
CA TYR A 178 -1.47 -12.01 -2.79
C TYR A 178 -2.94 -11.64 -2.82
N ASN A 179 -3.46 -11.26 -1.67
CA ASN A 179 -4.85 -10.82 -1.52
C ASN A 179 -4.89 -9.41 -0.93
N MET A 180 -5.61 -8.51 -1.58
CA MET A 180 -5.69 -7.12 -1.20
C MET A 180 -7.13 -6.63 -1.20
N GLU A 181 -7.67 -6.36 -0.02
CA GLU A 181 -8.97 -5.68 0.10
C GLU A 181 -8.74 -4.16 0.01
N TYR A 182 -8.72 -3.66 -1.22
CA TYR A 182 -8.53 -2.23 -1.49
C TYR A 182 -9.75 -1.56 -2.14
N GLY A 183 -10.74 -2.35 -2.49
CA GLY A 183 -11.96 -1.88 -3.15
C GLY A 183 -12.78 -0.94 -2.28
N TYR A 184 -12.93 -1.27 -1.00
CA TYR A 184 -13.58 -0.46 0.03
C TYR A 184 -12.59 0.13 1.01
N SER A 185 -11.32 -0.29 0.96
CA SER A 185 -10.25 0.17 1.85
C SER A 185 -10.57 -0.06 3.33
N THR A 186 -10.96 -1.31 3.66
CA THR A 186 -11.48 -1.70 4.97
C THR A 186 -10.36 -1.97 5.96
N MET A 187 -10.08 -1.02 6.84
CA MET A 187 -9.12 -1.21 7.94
C MET A 187 -9.60 -2.31 8.90
N GLY A 188 -8.68 -3.18 9.33
CA GLY A 188 -8.98 -4.30 10.23
C GLY A 188 -9.35 -5.61 9.52
N TYR A 189 -9.50 -5.60 8.19
CA TYR A 189 -9.74 -6.82 7.41
C TYR A 189 -8.58 -7.82 7.50
N GLU A 190 -7.35 -7.34 7.66
CA GLU A 190 -6.12 -8.10 7.48
C GLU A 190 -6.09 -9.38 8.34
N ILE A 191 -6.48 -9.30 9.60
CA ILE A 191 -6.43 -10.42 10.55
C ILE A 191 -7.57 -11.41 10.27
N ALA A 192 -8.79 -10.91 10.13
CA ALA A 192 -9.96 -11.74 9.80
C ALA A 192 -9.81 -12.41 8.42
N GLY A 193 -9.31 -11.64 7.43
CA GLY A 193 -9.02 -12.15 6.09
C GLY A 193 -7.94 -13.24 6.09
N ALA A 194 -6.87 -13.06 6.87
CA ALA A 194 -5.83 -14.07 7.02
C ALA A 194 -6.36 -15.35 7.67
N LEU A 195 -7.20 -15.23 8.70
CA LEU A 195 -7.85 -16.38 9.32
C LEU A 195 -8.77 -17.10 8.33
N GLY A 196 -9.59 -16.37 7.58
CA GLY A 196 -10.47 -16.93 6.55
C GLY A 196 -9.69 -17.71 5.49
N VAL A 197 -8.60 -17.13 4.98
CA VAL A 197 -7.70 -17.83 4.04
C VAL A 197 -7.10 -19.05 4.68
N LYS A 198 -6.59 -18.96 5.94
CA LYS A 198 -6.00 -20.12 6.63
C LYS A 198 -7.00 -21.25 6.85
N LEU A 199 -8.24 -20.94 7.15
CA LEU A 199 -9.31 -21.96 7.25
C LEU A 199 -9.59 -22.64 5.90
N ALA A 200 -9.55 -21.89 4.81
CA ALA A 200 -9.81 -22.41 3.47
C ALA A 200 -8.68 -23.30 2.94
N ILE A 201 -7.41 -22.90 3.12
CA ILE A 201 -6.25 -23.61 2.56
C ILE A 201 -5.63 -24.65 3.51
N GLY A 202 -6.02 -24.63 4.79
CA GLY A 202 -5.45 -25.49 5.83
C GLY A 202 -4.00 -25.14 6.15
N ASP A 203 -3.22 -26.14 6.57
CA ASP A 203 -1.85 -25.95 7.05
C ASP A 203 -0.78 -26.14 5.97
N LYS A 204 -1.18 -26.18 4.71
CA LYS A 204 -0.28 -26.41 3.57
C LYS A 204 0.62 -25.20 3.27
N ARG A 205 0.15 -24.00 3.59
CA ARG A 205 0.81 -22.74 3.28
C ARG A 205 0.74 -21.82 4.50
N GLU A 206 1.75 -20.98 4.67
CA GLU A 206 1.70 -19.91 5.66
C GLU A 206 0.87 -18.74 5.14
N VAL A 207 0.21 -18.02 6.05
CA VAL A 207 -0.59 -16.83 5.76
C VAL A 207 -0.08 -15.67 6.60
N TYR A 208 0.17 -14.55 5.98
CA TYR A 208 0.71 -13.35 6.58
C TYR A 208 -0.28 -12.19 6.44
N ALA A 209 -0.77 -11.67 7.56
CA ALA A 209 -1.53 -10.43 7.62
C ALA A 209 -0.57 -9.25 7.70
N MET A 210 -0.54 -8.41 6.68
CA MET A 210 0.28 -7.21 6.61
C MET A 210 -0.55 -6.04 7.14
N CYS A 211 -0.36 -5.67 8.41
CA CYS A 211 -1.25 -4.82 9.18
C CYS A 211 -0.52 -3.60 9.73
N GLY A 212 -1.12 -2.41 9.63
CA GLY A 212 -0.67 -1.23 10.37
C GLY A 212 -1.26 -1.19 11.78
N ASP A 213 -0.60 -0.48 12.69
CA ASP A 213 -1.04 -0.31 14.08
C ASP A 213 -2.45 0.32 14.18
N GLY A 214 -2.79 1.25 13.30
CA GLY A 214 -4.15 1.81 13.23
C GLY A 214 -5.21 0.76 12.89
N SER A 215 -4.96 -0.11 11.90
CA SER A 215 -5.85 -1.23 11.55
C SER A 215 -5.94 -2.25 12.67
N PHE A 216 -4.82 -2.59 13.29
CA PHE A 216 -4.78 -3.51 14.43
C PHE A 216 -5.61 -3.01 15.60
N ASN A 217 -5.46 -1.73 15.96
CA ASN A 217 -6.24 -1.12 17.05
C ASN A 217 -7.76 -1.12 16.78
N MET A 218 -8.17 -1.10 15.52
CA MET A 218 -9.60 -1.14 15.17
C MET A 218 -10.20 -2.52 15.31
N LEU A 219 -9.50 -3.57 14.85
CA LEU A 219 -10.10 -4.91 14.74
C LEU A 219 -9.05 -6.03 14.85
N HIS A 220 -8.65 -6.35 16.07
CA HIS A 220 -7.74 -7.46 16.36
C HIS A 220 -8.42 -8.63 17.12
N GLY A 221 -9.72 -8.55 17.37
CA GLY A 221 -10.47 -9.54 18.15
C GLY A 221 -10.45 -10.94 17.54
N GLU A 222 -10.27 -11.08 16.22
CA GLU A 222 -10.19 -12.39 15.55
C GLU A 222 -8.94 -13.20 15.93
N LEU A 223 -8.00 -12.62 16.66
CA LEU A 223 -6.92 -13.37 17.30
C LEU A 223 -7.47 -14.42 18.27
N VAL A 224 -8.57 -14.08 18.97
CA VAL A 224 -9.25 -15.04 19.88
C VAL A 224 -9.78 -16.22 19.07
N THR A 225 -10.46 -15.98 17.96
CA THR A 225 -10.98 -17.03 17.08
C THR A 225 -9.85 -17.91 16.55
N ALA A 226 -8.75 -17.30 16.10
CA ALA A 226 -7.60 -18.06 15.60
C ALA A 226 -6.94 -18.94 16.69
N VAL A 227 -6.89 -18.46 17.93
CA VAL A 227 -6.41 -19.27 19.08
C VAL A 227 -7.38 -20.41 19.37
N MET A 228 -8.70 -20.15 19.42
CA MET A 228 -9.72 -21.19 19.64
C MET A 228 -9.69 -22.28 18.56
N GLU A 229 -9.49 -21.89 17.32
CA GLU A 229 -9.41 -22.79 16.16
C GLU A 229 -8.03 -23.47 15.99
N HIS A 230 -7.10 -23.21 16.90
CA HIS A 230 -5.71 -23.68 16.80
C HIS A 230 -5.07 -23.37 15.43
N LYS A 231 -5.35 -22.19 14.87
CA LYS A 231 -4.84 -21.79 13.55
C LYS A 231 -3.66 -20.85 13.67
N LYS A 232 -2.59 -21.16 12.96
CA LYS A 232 -1.45 -20.29 12.80
C LYS A 232 -1.73 -19.30 11.67
N ILE A 233 -1.79 -18.03 11.99
CA ILE A 233 -1.64 -16.90 11.08
C ILE A 233 -0.49 -16.03 11.57
N ASN A 234 0.24 -15.41 10.67
CA ASN A 234 1.39 -14.55 10.97
C ASN A 234 0.97 -13.10 10.78
N ILE A 235 0.94 -12.31 11.85
CA ILE A 235 0.59 -10.90 11.81
C ILE A 235 1.88 -10.09 11.79
N CYS A 236 2.22 -9.51 10.63
CA CYS A 236 3.30 -8.55 10.48
C CYS A 236 2.73 -7.15 10.78
N LEU A 237 2.86 -6.71 12.01
CA LEU A 237 2.36 -5.42 12.47
C LEU A 237 3.43 -4.33 12.25
N PHE A 238 3.17 -3.44 11.31
CA PHE A 238 3.99 -2.27 11.03
C PHE A 238 3.55 -1.12 11.93
N ASP A 239 4.19 -0.99 13.08
CA ASP A 239 3.88 0.03 14.06
C ASP A 239 4.70 1.29 13.81
N ASN A 240 4.05 2.32 13.29
CA ASN A 240 4.60 3.66 13.10
C ASN A 240 3.92 4.69 14.02
N ALA A 241 3.19 4.23 15.02
CA ALA A 241 2.39 5.00 15.97
C ALA A 241 1.49 6.04 15.26
N SER A 242 0.88 5.65 14.12
CA SER A 242 0.01 6.58 13.38
C SER A 242 -0.98 5.90 12.44
N PHE A 243 -2.08 6.61 12.16
CA PHE A 243 -2.89 6.39 10.97
C PHE A 243 -2.16 6.99 9.76
N GLY A 244 -1.04 6.36 9.35
CA GLY A 244 -0.03 6.95 8.48
C GLY A 244 -0.55 7.48 7.16
N CYS A 245 -1.49 6.79 6.48
CA CYS A 245 -2.10 7.25 5.25
C CYS A 245 -2.90 8.55 5.48
N ILE A 246 -3.74 8.59 6.51
CA ILE A 246 -4.56 9.77 6.83
C ILE A 246 -3.68 10.94 7.25
N ASN A 247 -2.64 10.67 8.05
CA ASN A 247 -1.68 11.71 8.42
C ASN A 247 -0.98 12.29 7.18
N ASN A 248 -0.57 11.48 6.22
CA ASN A 248 0.04 11.96 4.97
C ASN A 248 -0.90 12.81 4.15
N LEU A 249 -2.19 12.45 4.07
CA LEU A 249 -3.20 13.26 3.41
C LEU A 249 -3.37 14.62 4.12
N GLN A 250 -3.43 14.65 5.45
CA GLN A 250 -3.50 15.91 6.20
C GLN A 250 -2.34 16.85 5.84
N VAL A 251 -1.11 16.37 6.02
CA VAL A 251 0.08 17.22 5.82
C VAL A 251 0.37 17.50 4.35
N GLY A 252 0.04 16.58 3.45
CA GLY A 252 0.15 16.78 2.01
C GLY A 252 -0.78 17.89 1.47
N HIS A 253 -1.89 18.16 2.17
CA HIS A 253 -2.83 19.25 1.84
C HIS A 253 -2.63 20.49 2.72
N GLY A 254 -1.42 20.66 3.28
CA GLY A 254 -1.03 21.85 4.04
C GLY A 254 -1.55 21.90 5.48
N ASN A 255 -2.25 20.87 5.96
CA ASN A 255 -2.71 20.84 7.35
C ASN A 255 -1.59 20.41 8.30
N VAL A 256 -1.74 20.72 9.58
CA VAL A 256 -0.92 20.16 10.64
C VAL A 256 -1.38 18.74 10.95
N THR A 257 -0.52 17.92 11.53
CA THR A 257 -0.93 16.66 12.15
C THR A 257 -1.99 16.92 13.21
N LEU A 258 -3.16 16.28 13.07
CA LEU A 258 -4.26 16.43 14.02
C LEU A 258 -4.86 15.07 14.34
N CYS A 259 -4.58 14.53 15.53
CA CYS A 259 -5.11 13.28 16.07
C CYS A 259 -4.86 12.04 15.20
N THR A 260 -3.91 12.08 14.28
CA THR A 260 -3.56 10.97 13.38
C THR A 260 -2.20 10.35 13.68
N GLU A 261 -1.45 10.91 14.62
CA GLU A 261 -0.32 10.27 15.28
C GLU A 261 -0.73 9.89 16.72
N LEU A 262 -0.29 8.74 17.19
CA LEU A 262 -0.53 8.27 18.55
C LEU A 262 0.48 8.96 19.47
N ARG A 263 0.07 10.05 20.08
CA ARG A 263 0.90 10.88 20.94
C ARG A 263 0.25 11.16 22.28
N TYR A 264 1.05 11.33 23.30
CA TYR A 264 0.58 11.83 24.58
C TYR A 264 0.03 13.26 24.46
N ARG A 265 -0.92 13.61 25.31
CA ARG A 265 -1.48 14.96 25.40
C ARG A 265 -0.44 15.91 26.00
N SER A 266 -0.22 17.04 25.31
CA SER A 266 0.51 18.21 25.82
C SER A 266 -0.47 19.36 26.11
N LYS A 267 0.05 20.51 26.53
CA LYS A 267 -0.75 21.73 26.71
C LYS A 267 -1.43 22.21 25.41
N ASP A 268 -0.85 21.89 24.27
CA ASP A 268 -1.30 22.37 22.95
C ASP A 268 -2.10 21.30 22.18
N GLY A 269 -2.42 20.15 22.81
CA GLY A 269 -3.14 19.05 22.18
C GLY A 269 -2.38 17.72 22.22
N LEU A 270 -2.61 16.84 21.25
CA LEU A 270 -1.93 15.53 21.12
C LEU A 270 -0.60 15.69 20.38
N PHE A 271 0.32 16.50 20.93
CA PHE A 271 1.64 16.80 20.36
C PHE A 271 2.80 16.41 21.30
N GLY A 272 2.53 15.64 22.34
CA GLY A 272 3.52 15.05 23.26
C GLY A 272 4.43 14.04 22.57
N ASP A 273 5.12 13.23 23.38
CA ASP A 273 5.97 12.13 22.88
C ASP A 273 5.10 11.06 22.20
N PHE A 274 5.70 10.26 21.34
CA PHE A 274 5.00 9.14 20.74
C PHE A 274 4.61 8.11 21.79
N LEU A 275 3.40 7.56 21.63
CA LEU A 275 2.89 6.51 22.50
C LEU A 275 3.56 5.18 22.11
N ASN A 276 4.33 4.62 23.02
CA ASN A 276 4.96 3.31 22.84
C ASN A 276 4.01 2.20 23.32
N ILE A 277 3.19 1.67 22.43
CA ILE A 277 2.32 0.53 22.74
C ILE A 277 3.11 -0.75 22.53
N ASP A 278 3.03 -1.65 23.52
CA ASP A 278 3.61 -2.99 23.45
C ASP A 278 2.58 -3.97 22.85
N TYR A 279 2.49 -3.98 21.51
CA TYR A 279 1.55 -4.86 20.81
C TYR A 279 1.92 -6.34 20.93
N ALA A 280 3.19 -6.64 21.18
CA ALA A 280 3.61 -8.01 21.49
C ALA A 280 2.91 -8.53 22.73
N LYS A 281 2.89 -7.74 23.83
CA LYS A 281 2.13 -8.10 25.06
C LYS A 281 0.62 -8.15 24.84
N VAL A 282 0.06 -7.27 24.03
CA VAL A 282 -1.37 -7.34 23.67
C VAL A 282 -1.69 -8.69 23.03
N ALA A 283 -0.90 -9.13 22.07
CA ALA A 283 -1.09 -10.41 21.40
C ALA A 283 -0.85 -11.61 22.35
N GLU A 284 0.14 -11.54 23.24
CA GLU A 284 0.39 -12.55 24.27
C GLU A 284 -0.81 -12.72 25.19
N GLY A 285 -1.48 -11.62 25.54
CA GLY A 285 -2.71 -11.65 26.35
C GLY A 285 -3.84 -12.44 25.70
N TYR A 286 -3.87 -12.56 24.38
CA TYR A 286 -4.77 -13.45 23.62
C TYR A 286 -4.26 -14.88 23.48
N GLY A 287 -3.03 -15.20 23.88
CA GLY A 287 -2.41 -16.50 23.73
C GLY A 287 -1.57 -16.69 22.48
N CYS A 288 -1.30 -15.62 21.74
CA CYS A 288 -0.41 -15.64 20.59
C CYS A 288 1.06 -15.85 20.98
N LYS A 289 1.89 -16.29 20.06
CA LYS A 289 3.34 -16.10 20.15
C LYS A 289 3.66 -14.72 19.60
N SER A 290 4.52 -13.96 20.24
CA SER A 290 4.85 -12.61 19.79
C SER A 290 6.32 -12.29 19.87
N TYR A 291 6.72 -11.26 19.13
CA TYR A 291 8.08 -10.74 19.05
C TYR A 291 8.03 -9.22 18.96
N SER A 292 8.88 -8.52 19.73
CA SER A 292 9.14 -7.08 19.57
C SER A 292 10.38 -6.91 18.71
N ILE A 293 10.28 -6.11 17.65
CA ILE A 293 11.30 -6.02 16.58
C ILE A 293 11.66 -4.56 16.34
N ARG A 294 12.94 -4.24 16.44
CA ARG A 294 13.52 -2.92 16.17
C ARG A 294 14.71 -2.96 15.21
N THR A 295 15.26 -4.15 14.92
CA THR A 295 16.36 -4.34 13.98
C THR A 295 16.03 -5.41 12.93
N MET A 296 16.79 -5.42 11.84
CA MET A 296 16.64 -6.43 10.78
C MET A 296 17.07 -7.81 11.24
N GLU A 297 18.03 -7.89 12.14
CA GLU A 297 18.52 -9.13 12.76
C GLU A 297 17.44 -9.75 13.64
N GLU A 298 16.75 -8.94 14.45
CA GLU A 298 15.62 -9.39 15.26
C GLU A 298 14.47 -9.88 14.38
N LEU A 299 14.19 -9.19 13.27
CA LEU A 299 13.17 -9.60 12.29
C LEU A 299 13.49 -10.98 11.72
N ALA A 300 14.71 -11.18 11.23
CA ALA A 300 15.13 -12.45 10.66
C ALA A 300 15.08 -13.60 11.69
N ALA A 301 15.56 -13.38 12.90
CA ALA A 301 15.54 -14.36 13.98
C ALA A 301 14.10 -14.73 14.38
N ALA A 302 13.22 -13.73 14.48
CA ALA A 302 11.80 -13.94 14.79
C ALA A 302 11.09 -14.75 13.72
N PHE A 303 11.34 -14.49 12.43
CA PHE A 303 10.78 -15.26 11.32
C PHE A 303 11.20 -16.72 11.37
N GLU A 304 12.49 -16.99 11.64
CA GLU A 304 12.99 -18.37 11.77
C GLU A 304 12.39 -19.08 12.99
N ASP A 305 12.28 -18.42 14.14
CA ASP A 305 11.66 -19.03 15.33
C ASP A 305 10.17 -19.28 15.14
N ALA A 306 9.46 -18.39 14.46
CA ALA A 306 8.03 -18.51 14.15
C ALA A 306 7.70 -19.75 13.30
N LYS A 307 8.63 -20.28 12.51
CA LYS A 307 8.44 -21.55 11.76
C LYS A 307 8.18 -22.76 12.66
N LYS A 308 8.60 -22.69 13.92
CA LYS A 308 8.38 -23.75 14.92
C LYS A 308 6.96 -23.71 15.51
N VAL A 309 6.27 -22.59 15.43
CA VAL A 309 4.89 -22.43 15.91
C VAL A 309 3.94 -23.09 14.92
N LYS A 310 2.96 -23.88 15.39
CA LYS A 310 2.03 -24.61 14.51
C LYS A 310 0.55 -24.37 14.79
N ASN A 311 0.17 -24.09 16.00
CA ASN A 311 -1.21 -24.16 16.46
C ASN A 311 -1.74 -22.88 17.15
N ARG A 312 -1.12 -21.76 16.89
CA ARG A 312 -1.58 -20.46 17.42
C ARG A 312 -1.05 -19.32 16.55
N PRO A 313 -1.69 -18.14 16.59
CA PRO A 313 -1.20 -16.98 15.87
C PRO A 313 0.19 -16.53 16.33
N VAL A 314 0.89 -15.91 15.40
CA VAL A 314 2.19 -15.25 15.64
C VAL A 314 2.05 -13.78 15.32
N LEU A 315 2.53 -12.91 16.21
CA LEU A 315 2.58 -11.46 15.96
C LEU A 315 4.03 -10.97 15.99
N PHE A 316 4.40 -10.25 14.95
CA PHE A 316 5.65 -9.51 14.83
C PHE A 316 5.34 -8.02 15.01
N ASP A 317 5.61 -7.46 16.19
CA ASP A 317 5.48 -6.02 16.48
C ASP A 317 6.72 -5.31 15.97
N ILE A 318 6.65 -4.77 14.76
CA ILE A 318 7.78 -4.20 14.03
C ILE A 318 7.70 -2.68 14.09
N LYS A 319 8.58 -2.04 14.86
CA LYS A 319 8.64 -0.58 14.94
C LYS A 319 9.28 -0.03 13.66
N VAL A 320 8.49 0.70 12.87
CA VAL A 320 8.93 1.31 11.60
C VAL A 320 8.77 2.81 11.65
N LEU A 321 9.73 3.52 11.08
CA LEU A 321 9.70 4.97 11.01
C LEU A 321 8.49 5.48 10.21
N PRO A 322 7.72 6.43 10.74
CA PRO A 322 6.69 7.10 9.96
C PRO A 322 7.33 7.83 8.75
N LYS A 323 6.56 7.97 7.67
CA LYS A 323 6.97 8.69 6.44
C LYS A 323 8.06 8.00 5.59
N THR A 324 8.35 6.72 5.84
CA THR A 324 9.35 5.94 5.08
C THR A 324 8.73 5.02 4.02
N MET A 325 7.61 5.44 3.45
CA MET A 325 6.92 4.75 2.35
C MET A 325 7.47 5.18 0.99
N THR A 326 6.91 4.53 -0.05
CA THR A 326 7.23 4.82 -1.44
C THR A 326 6.74 6.21 -1.88
N ASP A 327 7.34 6.73 -2.95
CA ASP A 327 6.91 7.95 -3.63
C ASP A 327 5.55 7.77 -4.36
N GLY A 328 4.97 8.88 -4.84
CA GLY A 328 3.75 8.88 -5.64
C GLY A 328 3.95 8.44 -7.09
N TYR A 329 5.19 8.37 -7.59
CA TYR A 329 5.57 7.93 -8.94
C TYR A 329 4.75 8.56 -10.06
N GLY A 330 4.59 9.89 -9.98
CA GLY A 330 3.89 10.65 -11.01
C GLY A 330 2.39 10.37 -11.09
N SER A 331 1.79 9.96 -10.00
CA SER A 331 0.35 9.89 -9.83
C SER A 331 -0.17 11.10 -9.04
N TRP A 332 -1.46 11.34 -9.17
CA TRP A 332 -2.20 12.31 -8.37
C TRP A 332 -3.53 11.69 -7.94
N TRP A 333 -4.00 12.09 -6.77
CA TRP A 333 -5.28 11.64 -6.24
C TRP A 333 -6.12 12.83 -5.79
N ARG A 334 -7.30 12.97 -6.38
CA ARG A 334 -8.24 14.02 -6.04
C ARG A 334 -8.91 13.70 -4.71
N VAL A 335 -8.42 14.32 -3.66
CA VAL A 335 -9.03 14.30 -2.32
C VAL A 335 -9.48 15.71 -1.96
N GLY A 336 -10.27 15.85 -0.90
CA GLY A 336 -10.76 17.15 -0.47
C GLY A 336 -9.65 18.05 0.06
N ASP A 337 -9.74 19.35 -0.24
CA ASP A 337 -8.84 20.39 0.22
C ASP A 337 -9.55 21.41 1.09
N THR A 338 -8.76 22.20 1.80
CA THR A 338 -9.25 23.25 2.70
C THR A 338 -9.47 24.56 1.91
N GLU A 339 -10.59 24.65 1.21
CA GLU A 339 -10.90 25.75 0.27
C GLU A 339 -10.96 27.14 0.93
N VAL A 340 -11.40 27.20 2.19
CA VAL A 340 -11.64 28.44 2.92
C VAL A 340 -10.58 28.75 3.99
N SER A 341 -9.46 28.00 3.99
CA SER A 341 -8.37 28.25 4.93
C SER A 341 -7.57 29.49 4.52
N GLU A 342 -7.16 30.26 5.51
CA GLU A 342 -6.26 31.41 5.34
C GLU A 342 -4.78 31.03 5.53
N ARG A 343 -4.48 29.79 5.92
CA ARG A 343 -3.10 29.32 6.04
C ARG A 343 -2.42 29.24 4.68
N ALA A 344 -1.22 29.78 4.58
CA ALA A 344 -0.47 29.82 3.33
C ALA A 344 -0.27 28.42 2.71
N GLU A 345 0.02 27.41 3.54
CA GLU A 345 0.23 26.03 3.10
C GLU A 345 -1.04 25.40 2.52
N ASN A 346 -2.21 25.65 3.14
CA ASN A 346 -3.50 25.18 2.63
C ASN A 346 -3.87 25.89 1.32
N VAL A 347 -3.64 27.20 1.26
CA VAL A 347 -3.89 27.99 0.03
C VAL A 347 -3.01 27.49 -1.12
N ALA A 348 -1.75 27.17 -0.85
CA ALA A 348 -0.84 26.61 -1.86
C ALA A 348 -1.30 25.21 -2.33
N ALA A 349 -1.68 24.32 -1.41
CA ALA A 349 -2.21 23.00 -1.73
C ALA A 349 -3.50 23.09 -2.55
N TYR A 350 -4.42 23.97 -2.20
CA TYR A 350 -5.66 24.17 -2.97
C TYR A 350 -5.40 24.69 -4.39
N LYS A 351 -4.44 25.61 -4.58
CA LYS A 351 -4.04 26.05 -5.92
C LYS A 351 -3.46 24.92 -6.77
N ASP A 352 -2.62 24.08 -6.17
CA ASP A 352 -2.07 22.90 -6.84
C ASP A 352 -3.18 21.91 -7.23
N HIS A 353 -4.12 21.66 -6.32
CA HIS A 353 -5.31 20.85 -6.59
C HIS A 353 -6.09 21.36 -7.81
N LEU A 354 -6.39 22.66 -7.85
CA LEU A 354 -7.14 23.26 -8.97
C LEU A 354 -6.39 23.12 -10.32
N ALA A 355 -5.06 23.19 -10.31
CA ALA A 355 -4.24 22.98 -11.50
C ALA A 355 -4.39 21.52 -12.00
N HIS A 356 -4.28 20.54 -11.11
CA HIS A 356 -4.47 19.13 -11.45
C HIS A 356 -5.89 18.80 -11.92
N VAL A 357 -6.92 19.39 -11.30
CA VAL A 357 -8.31 19.24 -11.74
C VAL A 357 -8.52 19.78 -13.16
N LYS A 358 -7.85 20.89 -13.49
CA LYS A 358 -7.91 21.47 -14.84
C LYS A 358 -7.26 20.56 -15.88
N ASP A 359 -6.17 19.88 -15.51
CA ASP A 359 -5.41 19.00 -16.39
C ASP A 359 -6.01 17.58 -16.47
N ALA A 360 -6.90 17.21 -15.54
CA ALA A 360 -7.56 15.91 -15.55
C ALA A 360 -8.60 15.82 -16.67
N ARG A 361 -8.75 14.63 -17.25
CA ARG A 361 -9.81 14.35 -18.24
C ARG A 361 -11.19 14.61 -17.65
N LYS A 362 -12.07 15.17 -18.46
CA LYS A 362 -13.46 15.43 -18.05
C LYS A 362 -14.30 14.13 -17.96
N TYR A 363 -14.00 13.19 -18.82
CA TYR A 363 -14.76 11.92 -18.95
C TYR A 363 -13.83 10.70 -18.84
#